data_2fb20baadcc5d4f0ed7955bc66ba9338
#
_entry.id   2fb20baadcc5d4f0ed7955bc66ba9338
#
_cell.length_a   1.000
_cell.length_b   1.000
_cell.length_c   1.000
_cell.angle_alpha   90.00
_cell.angle_beta   90.00
_cell.angle_gamma   90.00
#
_symmetry.space_group_name_H-M   'P 1'
#
loop_
_entity.id
_entity.type
_entity.pdbx_description
1 polymer ?
#
loop_
_entity_poly.entity_id
_entity_poly.type
_entity_poly.pdbx_seq_one_letter_code
_entity_poly.pdbx_strand_id
1 'polypeptide(L)'
;MLPNYFRSMLFTPESTADGSFTFFSTDYGEAFHSQHGARQEAICKFVEPTNLIEKATRPNVRLLDICYGLGYNTAAALEAIWRVNPNCQVDVIGLEIDQTVAQAAIAYHLLDGWHPKIQQVLAELAQTFRVQAPHFKAQLLLGDARHTLQQLKQAPFDAVFLDPFSPPHCPQLWTVEFLTLVARHLKPDGRLTTYSCSAAVRTALIAAELKIGSTNPVGRRSTGTVACKQSASTDLPALSPRQQEHLLTRAAVPYRDRALNDSAETILQRRQEEWKISSLEPTSHWKKRWLTLI
;
A
#
# COMPACT_ATOMS: atom_id res chain seq x y z
N MET A 1 -20.80 -14.81 -15.87
CA MET A 1 -19.82 -14.80 -14.76
C MET A 1 -19.42 -16.25 -14.52
N LEU A 2 -18.13 -16.57 -14.62
CA LEU A 2 -17.62 -17.91 -14.27
C LEU A 2 -17.78 -18.11 -12.75
N PRO A 3 -18.12 -19.33 -12.27
CA PRO A 3 -18.17 -19.62 -10.84
C PRO A 3 -16.83 -19.32 -10.16
N ASN A 4 -16.84 -18.81 -8.93
CA ASN A 4 -15.66 -18.39 -8.16
C ASN A 4 -14.52 -19.45 -8.12
N TYR A 5 -14.86 -20.73 -8.18
CA TYR A 5 -13.89 -21.84 -8.21
C TYR A 5 -13.00 -21.84 -9.48
N PHE A 6 -13.52 -21.37 -10.63
CA PHE A 6 -12.74 -21.27 -11.87
C PHE A 6 -11.84 -20.03 -11.94
N ARG A 7 -12.15 -18.96 -11.18
CA ARG A 7 -11.29 -17.77 -11.13
C ARG A 7 -10.02 -17.99 -10.31
N SER A 8 -10.05 -18.81 -9.26
CA SER A 8 -8.85 -19.18 -8.50
C SER A 8 -7.81 -19.95 -9.31
N MET A 9 -8.21 -20.62 -10.40
CA MET A 9 -7.31 -21.31 -11.34
C MET A 9 -6.60 -20.34 -12.34
N LEU A 10 -6.92 -19.05 -12.34
CA LEU A 10 -6.29 -18.06 -13.24
C LEU A 10 -4.96 -17.52 -12.71
N PHE A 11 -4.62 -17.77 -11.45
CA PHE A 11 -3.37 -17.31 -10.86
C PHE A 11 -2.30 -18.40 -10.95
N THR A 12 -1.14 -18.03 -11.49
CA THR A 12 0.05 -18.90 -11.49
C THR A 12 1.04 -18.32 -10.51
N PRO A 13 1.44 -19.07 -9.45
CA PRO A 13 2.48 -18.63 -8.54
C PRO A 13 3.83 -18.49 -9.23
N GLU A 14 4.47 -17.34 -9.03
CA GLU A 14 5.84 -17.06 -9.46
C GLU A 14 6.73 -16.94 -8.23
N SER A 15 7.86 -17.65 -8.19
CA SER A 15 8.81 -17.54 -7.09
C SER A 15 9.57 -16.22 -7.15
N THR A 16 9.83 -15.64 -5.98
CA THR A 16 10.65 -14.44 -5.81
C THR A 16 12.01 -14.79 -5.19
N ALA A 17 12.98 -13.87 -5.26
CA ALA A 17 14.36 -14.14 -4.85
C ALA A 17 14.54 -14.43 -3.34
N ASP A 18 13.58 -14.04 -2.49
CA ASP A 18 13.60 -14.34 -1.05
C ASP A 18 12.91 -15.67 -0.68
N GLY A 19 12.52 -16.46 -1.69
CA GLY A 19 11.83 -17.74 -1.51
C GLY A 19 10.33 -17.62 -1.24
N SER A 20 9.77 -16.42 -1.25
CA SER A 20 8.34 -16.20 -1.26
C SER A 20 7.76 -16.28 -2.68
N PHE A 21 6.47 -16.05 -2.83
CA PHE A 21 5.79 -16.13 -4.11
C PHE A 21 4.98 -14.87 -4.40
N THR A 22 4.68 -14.64 -5.67
CA THR A 22 3.77 -13.61 -6.14
C THR A 22 2.84 -14.17 -7.20
N PHE A 23 1.83 -13.38 -7.59
CA PHE A 23 1.03 -13.63 -8.79
C PHE A 23 1.29 -12.51 -9.81
N PHE A 24 0.97 -12.79 -11.06
CA PHE A 24 0.85 -11.79 -12.12
C PHE A 24 -0.62 -11.50 -12.38
N SER A 25 -0.99 -10.22 -12.37
CA SER A 25 -2.34 -9.78 -12.74
C SER A 25 -2.40 -9.47 -14.23
N THR A 26 -3.22 -10.21 -14.96
CA THR A 26 -3.48 -9.95 -16.39
C THR A 26 -4.28 -8.66 -16.59
N ASP A 27 -5.15 -8.32 -15.65
CA ASP A 27 -6.01 -7.13 -15.73
C ASP A 27 -5.22 -5.83 -15.59
N TYR A 28 -4.16 -5.84 -14.77
CA TYR A 28 -3.29 -4.68 -14.56
C TYR A 28 -1.95 -4.79 -15.29
N GLY A 29 -1.60 -5.96 -15.87
CA GLY A 29 -0.33 -6.17 -16.56
C GLY A 29 0.91 -6.07 -15.67
N GLU A 30 0.77 -6.31 -14.36
CA GLU A 30 1.83 -6.21 -13.35
C GLU A 30 1.80 -7.40 -12.38
N ALA A 31 2.96 -7.73 -11.81
CA ALA A 31 3.04 -8.64 -10.68
C ALA A 31 2.58 -7.94 -9.40
N PHE A 32 1.96 -8.70 -8.49
CA PHE A 32 1.51 -8.17 -7.18
C PHE A 32 2.68 -7.68 -6.33
N HIS A 33 3.83 -8.32 -6.41
CA HIS A 33 5.03 -7.96 -5.63
C HIS A 33 6.28 -7.96 -6.52
N SER A 34 7.35 -7.38 -5.99
CA SER A 34 8.65 -7.39 -6.65
C SER A 34 9.24 -8.80 -6.76
N GLN A 35 9.89 -9.11 -7.88
CA GLN A 35 10.67 -10.35 -8.07
C GLN A 35 11.85 -10.49 -7.09
N HIS A 36 12.23 -9.41 -6.38
CA HIS A 36 13.28 -9.46 -5.36
C HIS A 36 12.84 -10.12 -4.05
N GLY A 37 11.54 -10.17 -3.77
CA GLY A 37 11.00 -10.81 -2.58
C GLY A 37 9.73 -10.13 -2.08
N ALA A 38 8.62 -10.88 -2.11
CA ALA A 38 7.33 -10.37 -1.64
C ALA A 38 7.30 -10.23 -0.11
N ARG A 39 7.89 -11.19 0.62
CA ARG A 39 8.00 -11.13 2.08
C ARG A 39 8.93 -10.00 2.52
N GLN A 40 10.09 -9.85 1.88
CA GLN A 40 11.04 -8.79 2.17
C GLN A 40 10.42 -7.41 1.88
N GLU A 41 9.66 -7.27 0.80
CA GLU A 41 8.95 -6.04 0.47
C GLU A 41 7.93 -5.67 1.55
N ALA A 42 7.11 -6.62 1.99
CA ALA A 42 6.13 -6.42 3.07
C ALA A 42 6.80 -5.93 4.37
N ILE A 43 7.93 -6.50 4.76
CA ILE A 43 8.66 -6.10 5.96
C ILE A 43 9.24 -4.69 5.79
N CYS A 44 10.04 -4.47 4.76
CA CYS A 44 10.87 -3.26 4.65
C CYS A 44 10.13 -2.04 4.09
N LYS A 45 9.07 -2.23 3.28
CA LYS A 45 8.29 -1.13 2.72
C LYS A 45 7.04 -0.79 3.53
N PHE A 46 6.52 -1.74 4.31
CA PHE A 46 5.25 -1.54 5.00
C PHE A 46 5.39 -1.61 6.53
N VAL A 47 6.00 -2.65 7.08
CA VAL A 47 6.10 -2.83 8.54
C VAL A 47 7.08 -1.86 9.18
N GLU A 48 8.33 -1.84 8.71
CA GLU A 48 9.39 -1.01 9.32
C GLU A 48 9.07 0.49 9.28
N PRO A 49 8.65 1.10 8.13
CA PRO A 49 8.42 2.54 8.09
C PRO A 49 7.24 3.00 8.94
N THR A 50 6.31 2.11 9.28
CA THR A 50 5.15 2.44 10.12
C THR A 50 5.41 2.33 11.62
N ASN A 51 6.64 1.96 12.04
CA ASN A 51 7.03 1.80 13.43
C ASN A 51 6.15 0.79 14.20
N LEU A 52 5.69 -0.27 13.56
CA LEU A 52 4.81 -1.25 14.20
C LEU A 52 5.47 -1.96 15.37
N ILE A 53 6.78 -2.16 15.35
CA ILE A 53 7.54 -2.75 16.46
C ILE A 53 7.41 -1.91 17.74
N GLU A 54 7.55 -0.59 17.62
CA GLU A 54 7.37 0.33 18.76
C GLU A 54 5.90 0.37 19.21
N LYS A 55 4.96 0.43 18.26
CA LYS A 55 3.53 0.44 18.54
C LYS A 55 3.03 -0.85 19.18
N ALA A 56 3.69 -1.97 18.93
CA ALA A 56 3.37 -3.28 19.52
C ALA A 56 3.51 -3.34 21.05
N THR A 57 4.24 -2.38 21.66
CA THR A 57 4.28 -2.24 23.12
C THR A 57 2.94 -1.82 23.72
N ARG A 58 2.02 -1.30 22.92
CA ARG A 58 0.66 -0.92 23.31
C ARG A 58 -0.25 -2.16 23.43
N PRO A 59 -1.37 -2.08 24.17
CA PRO A 59 -2.31 -3.19 24.28
C PRO A 59 -3.02 -3.52 22.97
N ASN A 60 -3.16 -2.54 22.06
CA ASN A 60 -3.78 -2.74 20.76
C ASN A 60 -3.09 -1.94 19.66
N VAL A 61 -3.15 -2.47 18.43
CA VAL A 61 -2.70 -1.84 17.19
C VAL A 61 -3.78 -2.02 16.13
N ARG A 62 -4.08 -0.96 15.40
CA ARG A 62 -5.08 -0.97 14.32
C ARG A 62 -4.44 -0.71 12.97
N LEU A 63 -4.71 -1.57 12.02
CA LEU A 63 -4.15 -1.54 10.66
C LEU A 63 -5.25 -1.36 9.62
N LEU A 64 -4.97 -0.53 8.61
CA LEU A 64 -5.73 -0.47 7.36
C LEU A 64 -4.81 -0.94 6.23
N ASP A 65 -5.19 -2.04 5.57
CA ASP A 65 -4.44 -2.65 4.48
C ASP A 65 -5.22 -2.44 3.17
N ILE A 66 -4.79 -1.44 2.37
CA ILE A 66 -5.47 -1.04 1.13
C ILE A 66 -4.84 -1.79 -0.03
N CYS A 67 -5.65 -2.56 -0.75
CA CYS A 67 -5.27 -3.59 -1.71
C CYS A 67 -4.58 -4.75 -0.99
N TYR A 68 -5.38 -5.46 -0.19
CA TYR A 68 -4.94 -6.56 0.67
C TYR A 68 -4.18 -7.66 -0.10
N GLY A 69 -4.58 -7.95 -1.33
CA GLY A 69 -3.91 -8.88 -2.22
C GLY A 69 -3.72 -10.28 -1.63
N LEU A 70 -2.47 -10.76 -1.62
CA LEU A 70 -2.11 -12.08 -1.09
C LEU A 70 -2.08 -12.12 0.46
N GLY A 71 -2.17 -10.97 1.14
CA GLY A 71 -2.13 -10.88 2.60
C GLY A 71 -0.72 -10.79 3.20
N TYR A 72 0.33 -10.62 2.39
CA TYR A 72 1.72 -10.55 2.87
C TYR A 72 1.97 -9.37 3.82
N ASN A 73 1.42 -8.19 3.54
CA ASN A 73 1.60 -7.02 4.38
C ASN A 73 0.98 -7.22 5.76
N THR A 74 -0.23 -7.77 5.82
CA THR A 74 -0.89 -8.14 7.09
C THR A 74 -0.12 -9.26 7.81
N ALA A 75 0.36 -10.30 7.10
CA ALA A 75 1.16 -11.38 7.69
C ALA A 75 2.44 -10.85 8.33
N ALA A 76 3.18 -9.99 7.62
CA ALA A 76 4.40 -9.36 8.13
C ALA A 76 4.13 -8.47 9.35
N ALA A 77 3.02 -7.72 9.36
CA ALA A 77 2.62 -6.92 10.50
C ALA A 77 2.32 -7.78 11.72
N LEU A 78 1.55 -8.86 11.57
CA LEU A 78 1.24 -9.80 12.66
C LEU A 78 2.51 -10.44 13.21
N GLU A 79 3.42 -10.91 12.36
CA GLU A 79 4.70 -11.48 12.79
C GLU A 79 5.53 -10.47 13.58
N ALA A 80 5.66 -9.24 13.10
CA ALA A 80 6.43 -8.20 13.76
C ALA A 80 5.82 -7.80 15.11
N ILE A 81 4.51 -7.62 15.19
CA ILE A 81 3.80 -7.22 16.41
C ILE A 81 3.86 -8.34 17.46
N TRP A 82 3.50 -9.57 17.09
CA TRP A 82 3.43 -10.67 18.06
C TRP A 82 4.78 -11.20 18.48
N ARG A 83 5.84 -10.96 17.72
CA ARG A 83 7.21 -11.20 18.17
C ARG A 83 7.61 -10.31 19.35
N VAL A 84 7.12 -9.06 19.40
CA VAL A 84 7.37 -8.10 20.49
C VAL A 84 6.40 -8.29 21.63
N ASN A 85 5.11 -8.42 21.32
CA ASN A 85 4.04 -8.55 22.30
C ASN A 85 3.00 -9.57 21.82
N PRO A 86 3.13 -10.86 22.23
CA PRO A 86 2.21 -11.92 21.81
C PRO A 86 0.75 -11.69 22.22
N ASN A 87 0.51 -10.79 23.20
CA ASN A 87 -0.82 -10.45 23.70
C ASN A 87 -1.38 -9.16 23.10
N CYS A 88 -0.65 -8.48 22.22
CA CYS A 88 -1.15 -7.29 21.54
C CYS A 88 -2.38 -7.64 20.71
N GLN A 89 -3.49 -6.94 20.97
CA GLN A 89 -4.68 -7.04 20.13
C GLN A 89 -4.41 -6.32 18.80
N VAL A 90 -4.57 -7.05 17.69
CA VAL A 90 -4.43 -6.47 16.35
C VAL A 90 -5.77 -6.45 15.64
N ASP A 91 -6.24 -5.24 15.30
CA ASP A 91 -7.46 -5.02 14.53
C ASP A 91 -7.09 -4.64 13.10
N VAL A 92 -7.51 -5.42 12.11
CA VAL A 92 -7.20 -5.20 10.70
C VAL A 92 -8.48 -4.93 9.90
N ILE A 93 -8.45 -3.90 9.08
CA ILE A 93 -9.39 -3.73 7.97
C ILE A 93 -8.58 -3.87 6.68
N GLY A 94 -8.89 -4.88 5.88
CA GLY A 94 -8.38 -5.03 4.52
C GLY A 94 -9.40 -4.51 3.51
N LEU A 95 -8.94 -3.79 2.49
CA LEU A 95 -9.77 -3.40 1.34
C LEU A 95 -9.29 -4.19 0.13
N GLU A 96 -10.20 -4.89 -0.54
CA GLU A 96 -9.87 -5.72 -1.70
C GLU A 96 -11.01 -5.69 -2.73
N ILE A 97 -10.65 -5.62 -3.99
CA ILE A 97 -11.64 -5.63 -5.08
C ILE A 97 -11.94 -7.05 -5.56
N ASP A 98 -10.96 -7.94 -5.50
CA ASP A 98 -11.07 -9.33 -5.96
C ASP A 98 -10.80 -10.33 -4.83
N GLN A 99 -11.89 -10.86 -4.26
CA GLN A 99 -11.82 -11.88 -3.20
C GLN A 99 -11.01 -13.13 -3.59
N THR A 100 -10.90 -13.42 -4.89
CA THR A 100 -10.25 -14.65 -5.36
C THR A 100 -8.74 -14.61 -5.18
N VAL A 101 -8.12 -13.43 -5.08
CA VAL A 101 -6.68 -13.26 -4.87
C VAL A 101 -6.23 -13.83 -3.53
N ALA A 102 -6.88 -13.42 -2.43
CA ALA A 102 -6.56 -13.94 -1.09
C ALA A 102 -6.88 -15.45 -0.98
N GLN A 103 -7.98 -15.90 -1.59
CA GLN A 103 -8.35 -17.31 -1.63
C GLN A 103 -7.33 -18.15 -2.41
N ALA A 104 -6.84 -17.65 -3.55
CA ALA A 104 -5.80 -18.30 -4.33
C ALA A 104 -4.47 -18.37 -3.55
N ALA A 105 -4.08 -17.30 -2.83
CA ALA A 105 -2.88 -17.32 -2.00
C ALA A 105 -2.90 -18.46 -0.97
N ILE A 106 -4.04 -18.73 -0.37
CA ILE A 106 -4.22 -19.87 0.54
C ILE A 106 -4.19 -21.20 -0.21
N ALA A 107 -4.94 -21.31 -1.31
CA ALA A 107 -5.02 -22.56 -2.09
C ALA A 107 -3.67 -23.00 -2.67
N TYR A 108 -2.80 -22.06 -3.00
CA TYR A 108 -1.43 -22.30 -3.48
C TYR A 108 -0.37 -22.31 -2.38
N HIS A 109 -0.76 -22.29 -1.11
CA HIS A 109 0.16 -22.36 0.04
C HIS A 109 1.19 -21.22 0.11
N LEU A 110 0.85 -20.03 -0.41
CA LEU A 110 1.82 -18.93 -0.49
C LEU A 110 2.15 -18.32 0.87
N LEU A 111 1.35 -18.61 1.90
CA LEU A 111 1.58 -18.17 3.28
C LEU A 111 2.32 -19.20 4.16
N ASP A 112 2.74 -20.35 3.64
CA ASP A 112 3.36 -21.42 4.43
C ASP A 112 4.67 -21.00 5.11
N GLY A 113 5.35 -19.98 4.61
CA GLY A 113 6.55 -19.40 5.24
C GLY A 113 6.30 -18.60 6.52
N TRP A 114 5.05 -18.33 6.91
CA TRP A 114 4.68 -17.58 8.10
C TRP A 114 4.39 -18.52 9.28
N HIS A 115 4.37 -17.96 10.50
CA HIS A 115 4.03 -18.74 11.70
C HIS A 115 2.64 -19.39 11.58
N PRO A 116 2.42 -20.66 12.01
CA PRO A 116 1.15 -21.38 11.82
C PRO A 116 -0.10 -20.65 12.32
N LYS A 117 -0.01 -19.91 13.43
CA LYS A 117 -1.11 -19.08 13.94
C LYS A 117 -1.50 -17.98 12.93
N ILE A 118 -0.52 -17.39 12.25
CA ILE A 118 -0.76 -16.36 11.21
C ILE A 118 -1.42 -16.99 10.00
N GLN A 119 -0.90 -18.13 9.54
CA GLN A 119 -1.50 -18.89 8.44
C GLN A 119 -2.97 -19.18 8.71
N GLN A 120 -3.28 -19.70 9.91
CA GLN A 120 -4.65 -20.07 10.29
C GLN A 120 -5.62 -18.88 10.23
N VAL A 121 -5.27 -17.75 10.86
CA VAL A 121 -6.17 -16.59 10.92
C VAL A 121 -6.33 -15.91 9.56
N LEU A 122 -5.30 -15.92 8.69
CA LEU A 122 -5.40 -15.37 7.35
C LEU A 122 -6.14 -16.31 6.39
N ALA A 123 -6.03 -17.62 6.57
CA ALA A 123 -6.84 -18.58 5.83
C ALA A 123 -8.33 -18.43 6.15
N GLU A 124 -8.68 -18.27 7.43
CA GLU A 124 -10.04 -17.97 7.85
C GLU A 124 -10.54 -16.65 7.27
N LEU A 125 -9.70 -15.59 7.30
CA LEU A 125 -10.04 -14.29 6.74
C LEU A 125 -10.31 -14.35 5.23
N ALA A 126 -9.50 -15.07 4.47
CA ALA A 126 -9.69 -15.24 3.01
C ALA A 126 -10.98 -15.98 2.66
N GLN A 127 -11.43 -16.90 3.53
CA GLN A 127 -12.65 -17.70 3.30
C GLN A 127 -13.91 -17.00 3.78
N THR A 128 -13.87 -16.35 4.95
CA THR A 128 -15.06 -15.84 5.64
C THR A 128 -15.16 -14.31 5.59
N PHE A 129 -14.13 -13.63 5.12
CA PHE A 129 -13.97 -12.16 5.09
C PHE A 129 -14.06 -11.50 6.46
N ARG A 130 -14.09 -12.27 7.53
CA ARG A 130 -14.14 -11.79 8.91
C ARG A 130 -13.56 -12.84 9.86
N VAL A 131 -12.66 -12.39 10.73
CA VAL A 131 -12.08 -13.24 11.78
C VAL A 131 -12.20 -12.55 13.12
N GLN A 132 -12.46 -13.34 14.15
CA GLN A 132 -12.35 -12.94 15.55
C GLN A 132 -11.70 -14.08 16.33
N ALA A 133 -10.41 -13.95 16.59
CA ALA A 133 -9.59 -14.90 17.32
C ALA A 133 -8.92 -14.22 18.53
N PRO A 134 -8.32 -14.97 19.46
CA PRO A 134 -7.52 -14.38 20.52
C PRO A 134 -6.42 -13.46 19.95
N HIS A 135 -6.43 -12.18 20.38
CA HIS A 135 -5.50 -11.13 19.96
C HIS A 135 -5.56 -10.74 18.46
N PHE A 136 -6.59 -11.18 17.72
CA PHE A 136 -6.78 -10.82 16.32
C PHE A 136 -8.24 -10.62 15.97
N LYS A 137 -8.53 -9.48 15.37
CA LYS A 137 -9.82 -9.19 14.73
C LYS A 137 -9.57 -8.60 13.36
N ALA A 138 -10.19 -9.17 12.36
CA ALA A 138 -10.03 -8.66 11.00
C ALA A 138 -11.34 -8.69 10.21
N GLN A 139 -11.43 -7.79 9.24
CA GLN A 139 -12.49 -7.77 8.24
C GLN A 139 -11.89 -7.39 6.89
N LEU A 140 -12.22 -8.16 5.86
CA LEU A 140 -11.94 -7.87 4.48
C LEU A 140 -13.19 -7.26 3.85
N LEU A 141 -13.10 -5.98 3.47
CA LEU A 141 -14.17 -5.25 2.80
C LEU A 141 -13.98 -5.36 1.30
N LEU A 142 -14.91 -6.03 0.65
CA LEU A 142 -14.86 -6.28 -0.78
C LEU A 142 -15.49 -5.13 -1.57
N GLY A 143 -14.81 -4.71 -2.63
CA GLY A 143 -15.27 -3.67 -3.55
C GLY A 143 -14.24 -2.59 -3.82
N ASP A 144 -14.65 -1.57 -4.57
CA ASP A 144 -13.79 -0.41 -4.86
C ASP A 144 -13.42 0.32 -3.57
N ALA A 145 -12.13 0.42 -3.30
CA ALA A 145 -11.60 1.04 -2.08
C ALA A 145 -12.05 2.50 -1.90
N ARG A 146 -12.33 3.22 -2.99
CA ARG A 146 -12.87 4.58 -2.94
C ARG A 146 -14.24 4.64 -2.27
N HIS A 147 -15.08 3.64 -2.54
CA HIS A 147 -16.43 3.55 -1.97
C HIS A 147 -16.43 2.89 -0.58
N THR A 148 -15.70 1.79 -0.42
CA THR A 148 -15.64 1.08 0.86
C THR A 148 -15.06 1.95 1.97
N LEU A 149 -14.03 2.74 1.66
CA LEU A 149 -13.40 3.64 2.64
C LEU A 149 -14.31 4.83 3.02
N GLN A 150 -15.12 5.36 2.10
CA GLN A 150 -16.10 6.40 2.44
C GLN A 150 -17.16 5.92 3.43
N GLN A 151 -17.50 4.65 3.40
CA GLN A 151 -18.51 4.04 4.28
C GLN A 151 -17.92 3.58 5.63
N LEU A 152 -16.60 3.57 5.75
CA LEU A 152 -15.92 3.09 6.94
C LEU A 152 -16.06 4.08 8.10
N LYS A 153 -16.88 3.72 9.10
CA LYS A 153 -17.15 4.54 10.30
C LYS A 153 -16.27 4.17 11.50
N GLN A 154 -15.24 3.39 11.29
CA GLN A 154 -14.38 2.89 12.37
C GLN A 154 -13.40 3.96 12.85
N ALA A 155 -12.91 3.78 14.10
CA ALA A 155 -11.86 4.64 14.69
C ALA A 155 -10.58 4.61 13.82
N PRO A 156 -9.77 5.68 13.84
CA PRO A 156 -8.57 5.78 12.99
C PRO A 156 -7.51 4.72 13.29
N PHE A 157 -6.54 4.56 12.37
CA PHE A 157 -5.55 3.49 12.33
C PHE A 157 -4.16 3.96 12.77
N ASP A 158 -3.41 3.05 13.40
CA ASP A 158 -2.01 3.24 13.77
C ASP A 158 -1.08 3.15 12.57
N ALA A 159 -1.42 2.26 11.63
CA ALA A 159 -0.70 2.12 10.37
C ALA A 159 -1.67 1.92 9.21
N VAL A 160 -1.31 2.50 8.07
CA VAL A 160 -2.01 2.35 6.79
C VAL A 160 -1.01 1.84 5.77
N PHE A 161 -1.28 0.70 5.20
CA PHE A 161 -0.55 0.15 4.05
C PHE A 161 -1.31 0.52 2.78
N LEU A 162 -0.63 1.18 1.84
CA LEU A 162 -1.20 1.62 0.58
C LEU A 162 -0.43 0.92 -0.55
N ASP A 163 -1.00 -0.19 -1.04
CA ASP A 163 -0.31 -1.12 -1.94
C ASP A 163 -1.06 -1.42 -3.25
N PRO A 164 -1.65 -0.44 -3.93
CA PRO A 164 -2.26 -0.65 -5.24
C PRO A 164 -1.22 -0.93 -6.31
N PHE A 165 -1.64 -1.48 -7.44
CA PHE A 165 -0.85 -1.50 -8.67
C PHE A 165 -0.35 -0.09 -9.03
N SER A 166 0.69 -0.02 -9.88
CA SER A 166 1.38 1.25 -10.15
C SER A 166 0.44 2.36 -10.64
N PRO A 167 0.77 3.64 -10.39
CA PRO A 167 -0.11 4.75 -10.74
C PRO A 167 -0.58 4.82 -12.19
N PRO A 168 0.19 4.38 -13.21
CA PRO A 168 -0.32 4.30 -14.58
C PRO A 168 -1.39 3.22 -14.79
N HIS A 169 -1.38 2.15 -14.01
CA HIS A 169 -2.26 0.99 -14.17
C HIS A 169 -3.47 1.03 -13.22
N CYS A 170 -3.33 1.70 -12.07
CA CYS A 170 -4.40 1.86 -11.09
C CYS A 170 -4.48 3.32 -10.59
N PRO A 171 -4.68 4.33 -11.47
CA PRO A 171 -4.60 5.74 -11.11
C PRO A 171 -5.65 6.16 -10.07
N GLN A 172 -6.75 5.42 -9.96
CA GLN A 172 -7.88 5.72 -9.07
C GLN A 172 -7.47 5.82 -7.59
N LEU A 173 -6.55 4.96 -7.16
CA LEU A 173 -6.10 4.88 -5.76
C LEU A 173 -4.87 5.76 -5.45
N TRP A 174 -4.45 6.57 -6.43
CA TRP A 174 -3.33 7.51 -6.30
C TRP A 174 -3.74 8.98 -6.45
N THR A 175 -5.05 9.24 -6.49
CA THR A 175 -5.59 10.59 -6.63
C THR A 175 -5.50 11.38 -5.33
N VAL A 176 -5.41 12.71 -5.45
CA VAL A 176 -5.39 13.60 -4.27
C VAL A 176 -6.61 13.35 -3.40
N GLU A 177 -7.78 13.17 -4.01
CA GLU A 177 -9.05 12.98 -3.32
C GLU A 177 -9.09 11.67 -2.54
N PHE A 178 -8.61 10.57 -3.14
CA PHE A 178 -8.53 9.29 -2.44
C PHE A 178 -7.51 9.33 -1.30
N LEU A 179 -6.33 9.90 -1.51
CA LEU A 179 -5.30 10.02 -0.47
C LEU A 179 -5.74 10.97 0.66
N THR A 180 -6.54 12.00 0.35
CA THR A 180 -7.19 12.83 1.38
C THR A 180 -8.17 12.02 2.23
N LEU A 181 -8.96 11.15 1.59
CA LEU A 181 -9.85 10.25 2.30
C LEU A 181 -9.07 9.27 3.20
N VAL A 182 -7.99 8.68 2.69
CA VAL A 182 -7.09 7.81 3.48
C VAL A 182 -6.49 8.55 4.69
N ALA A 183 -6.01 9.79 4.49
CA ALA A 183 -5.41 10.61 5.55
C ALA A 183 -6.36 10.87 6.73
N ARG A 184 -7.67 10.98 6.48
CA ARG A 184 -8.69 11.14 7.54
C ARG A 184 -8.77 9.94 8.47
N HIS A 185 -8.46 8.75 7.97
CA HIS A 185 -8.46 7.51 8.74
C HIS A 185 -7.15 7.26 9.50
N LEU A 186 -6.15 8.12 9.39
CA LEU A 186 -4.90 8.00 10.10
C LEU A 186 -4.99 8.61 11.51
N LYS A 187 -4.50 7.93 12.54
CA LYS A 187 -4.33 8.50 13.88
C LYS A 187 -3.37 9.71 13.86
N PRO A 188 -3.40 10.60 14.86
CA PRO A 188 -2.44 11.71 14.93
C PRO A 188 -0.97 11.25 14.89
N ASP A 189 -0.63 10.12 15.53
CA ASP A 189 0.69 9.47 15.54
C ASP A 189 0.78 8.29 14.57
N GLY A 190 -0.24 8.09 13.74
CA GLY A 190 -0.30 7.05 12.73
C GLY A 190 0.65 7.33 11.57
N ARG A 191 1.08 6.26 10.88
CA ARG A 191 1.89 6.36 9.67
C ARG A 191 1.24 5.62 8.50
N LEU A 192 1.28 6.25 7.34
CA LEU A 192 0.96 5.64 6.06
C LEU A 192 2.27 5.29 5.35
N THR A 193 2.31 4.15 4.68
CA THR A 193 3.44 3.76 3.85
C THR A 193 2.99 3.19 2.52
N THR A 194 3.85 3.37 1.51
CA THR A 194 3.68 2.77 0.18
C THR A 194 5.04 2.49 -0.46
N TYR A 195 5.07 1.50 -1.34
CA TYR A 195 6.26 1.22 -2.15
C TYR A 195 6.57 2.33 -3.17
N SER A 196 5.57 3.16 -3.52
CA SER A 196 5.70 4.17 -4.57
C SER A 196 6.57 5.36 -4.14
N CYS A 197 7.54 5.70 -4.98
CA CYS A 197 8.35 6.92 -4.87
C CYS A 197 8.01 7.95 -5.97
N SER A 198 6.90 7.75 -6.67
CA SER A 198 6.43 8.63 -7.74
C SER A 198 6.24 10.07 -7.25
N ALA A 199 6.75 11.05 -7.98
CA ALA A 199 6.57 12.46 -7.65
C ALA A 199 5.07 12.84 -7.60
N ALA A 200 4.25 12.31 -8.52
CA ALA A 200 2.80 12.53 -8.51
C ALA A 200 2.13 12.03 -7.23
N VAL A 201 2.51 10.83 -6.76
CA VAL A 201 1.98 10.26 -5.51
C VAL A 201 2.43 11.08 -4.30
N ARG A 202 3.70 11.45 -4.22
CA ARG A 202 4.23 12.29 -3.15
C ARG A 202 3.57 13.66 -3.09
N THR A 203 3.35 14.28 -4.25
CA THR A 203 2.61 15.55 -4.35
C THR A 203 1.16 15.38 -3.90
N ALA A 204 0.52 14.27 -4.27
CA ALA A 204 -0.85 14.00 -3.82
C ALA A 204 -0.94 13.77 -2.31
N LEU A 205 0.04 13.10 -1.68
CA LEU A 205 0.13 12.98 -0.22
C LEU A 205 0.34 14.33 0.48
N ILE A 206 1.19 15.21 -0.08
CA ILE A 206 1.38 16.58 0.43
C ILE A 206 0.07 17.38 0.29
N ALA A 207 -0.62 17.28 -0.84
CA ALA A 207 -1.91 17.91 -1.05
C ALA A 207 -3.02 17.36 -0.12
N ALA A 208 -2.87 16.13 0.38
CA ALA A 208 -3.70 15.54 1.41
C ALA A 208 -3.27 15.95 2.84
N GLU A 209 -2.47 17.01 2.97
CA GLU A 209 -1.99 17.59 4.25
C GLU A 209 -1.13 16.64 5.08
N LEU A 210 -0.38 15.74 4.43
CA LEU A 210 0.57 14.85 5.10
C LEU A 210 2.01 15.36 4.95
N LYS A 211 2.82 15.17 6.00
CA LYS A 211 4.29 15.16 5.90
C LYS A 211 4.71 13.89 5.21
N ILE A 212 5.73 13.95 4.38
CA ILE A 212 6.26 12.76 3.69
C ILE A 212 7.75 12.57 3.97
N GLY A 213 8.16 11.31 3.92
CA GLY A 213 9.56 10.90 4.01
C GLY A 213 9.87 9.77 3.03
N SER A 214 11.16 9.46 2.89
CA SER A 214 11.64 8.39 2.01
C SER A 214 11.93 7.13 2.83
N THR A 215 11.43 5.97 2.39
CA THR A 215 11.83 4.68 2.98
C THR A 215 13.14 4.19 2.38
N ASN A 216 13.77 3.20 3.02
CA ASN A 216 14.97 2.57 2.46
C ASN A 216 14.66 1.83 1.15
N PRO A 217 15.62 1.79 0.20
CA PRO A 217 15.49 0.94 -0.97
C PRO A 217 15.55 -0.54 -0.56
N VAL A 218 14.77 -1.38 -1.25
CA VAL A 218 14.73 -2.83 -1.03
C VAL A 218 14.73 -3.52 -2.38
N GLY A 219 15.72 -4.37 -2.61
CA GLY A 219 15.88 -5.12 -3.86
C GLY A 219 16.05 -4.28 -5.12
N ARG A 220 15.40 -3.14 -5.21
CA ARG A 220 15.53 -2.13 -6.28
C ARG A 220 16.23 -0.89 -5.72
N ARG A 221 16.85 -0.07 -6.60
CA ARG A 221 17.41 1.24 -6.22
C ARG A 221 16.34 2.25 -5.79
N SER A 222 15.07 1.96 -6.06
CA SER A 222 13.95 2.86 -5.75
C SER A 222 13.53 2.71 -4.28
N THR A 223 13.38 3.86 -3.62
CA THR A 223 12.80 3.97 -2.28
C THR A 223 11.28 3.85 -2.34
N GLY A 224 10.62 3.75 -1.20
CA GLY A 224 9.18 3.99 -1.07
C GLY A 224 8.91 5.38 -0.47
N THR A 225 7.69 5.56 0.02
CA THR A 225 7.26 6.78 0.72
C THR A 225 6.56 6.40 2.02
N VAL A 226 6.93 7.08 3.09
CA VAL A 226 6.22 7.06 4.37
C VAL A 226 5.60 8.44 4.61
N ALA A 227 4.42 8.49 5.22
CA ALA A 227 3.72 9.74 5.49
C ALA A 227 3.06 9.73 6.87
N CYS A 228 2.87 10.90 7.46
CA CYS A 228 2.12 11.10 8.71
C CYS A 228 1.40 12.44 8.70
N LYS A 229 0.50 12.66 9.65
CA LYS A 229 -0.20 13.96 9.77
C LYS A 229 0.80 15.09 10.07
N GLN A 230 0.48 16.31 9.64
CA GLN A 230 1.29 17.50 9.92
C GLN A 230 1.47 17.74 11.42
N SER A 231 0.47 17.41 12.23
CA SER A 231 0.49 17.51 13.69
C SER A 231 1.32 16.46 14.41
N ALA A 232 1.80 15.43 13.70
CA ALA A 232 2.63 14.38 14.31
C ALA A 232 3.97 14.97 14.80
N SER A 233 4.33 14.65 16.04
CA SER A 233 5.64 15.02 16.62
C SER A 233 6.81 14.19 16.10
N THR A 234 6.54 13.19 15.27
CA THR A 234 7.55 12.23 14.79
C THR A 234 8.21 12.74 13.52
N ASP A 235 9.53 12.69 13.50
CA ASP A 235 10.31 12.95 12.29
C ASP A 235 10.24 11.76 11.34
N LEU A 236 10.18 12.07 10.04
CA LEU A 236 10.27 11.10 8.96
C LEU A 236 11.63 11.20 8.29
N PRO A 237 12.18 10.08 7.74
CA PRO A 237 13.40 10.13 6.97
C PRO A 237 13.27 11.14 5.81
N ALA A 238 14.18 12.11 5.74
CA ALA A 238 14.10 13.20 4.77
C ALA A 238 14.18 12.70 3.32
N LEU A 239 13.53 13.40 2.42
CA LEU A 239 13.74 13.22 0.98
C LEU A 239 15.15 13.72 0.62
N SER A 240 15.86 12.98 -0.23
CA SER A 240 17.14 13.45 -0.77
C SER A 240 16.93 14.71 -1.64
N PRO A 241 18.00 15.55 -1.86
CA PRO A 241 17.91 16.69 -2.76
C PRO A 241 17.36 16.33 -4.15
N ARG A 242 17.80 15.21 -4.69
CA ARG A 242 17.28 14.66 -5.96
C ARG A 242 15.78 14.41 -5.94
N GLN A 243 15.26 13.86 -4.85
CA GLN A 243 13.83 13.59 -4.69
C GLN A 243 13.03 14.88 -4.48
N GLN A 244 13.59 15.85 -3.75
CA GLN A 244 12.96 17.17 -3.55
C GLN A 244 12.86 17.93 -4.88
N GLU A 245 13.92 17.99 -5.67
CA GLU A 245 13.86 18.59 -7.01
C GLU A 245 12.88 17.88 -7.95
N HIS A 246 12.74 16.54 -7.84
CA HIS A 246 11.77 15.80 -8.64
C HIS A 246 10.33 16.25 -8.41
N LEU A 247 9.99 16.73 -7.21
CA LEU A 247 8.69 17.31 -6.89
C LEU A 247 8.45 18.68 -7.56
N LEU A 248 9.48 19.32 -8.08
CA LEU A 248 9.38 20.58 -8.81
C LEU A 248 9.28 20.39 -10.33
N THR A 249 9.16 19.15 -10.80
CA THR A 249 9.05 18.82 -12.21
C THR A 249 7.61 18.44 -12.59
N ARG A 250 7.32 18.41 -13.90
CA ARG A 250 6.03 17.95 -14.44
C ARG A 250 5.66 16.52 -14.02
N ALA A 251 6.63 15.69 -13.60
CA ALA A 251 6.33 14.38 -13.01
C ALA A 251 5.50 14.48 -11.72
N ALA A 252 5.53 15.61 -11.04
CA ALA A 252 4.79 15.88 -9.81
C ALA A 252 3.31 16.25 -10.03
N VAL A 253 2.87 16.49 -11.27
CA VAL A 253 1.44 16.72 -11.55
C VAL A 253 0.64 15.51 -11.03
N PRO A 254 -0.24 15.68 -10.03
CA PRO A 254 -0.92 14.57 -9.38
C PRO A 254 -2.07 14.01 -10.22
N TYR A 255 -2.57 12.87 -9.85
CA TYR A 255 -3.82 12.32 -10.35
C TYR A 255 -5.00 12.96 -9.61
N ARG A 256 -6.13 13.14 -10.30
CA ARG A 256 -7.33 13.79 -9.74
C ARG A 256 -8.59 13.01 -10.08
N ASP A 257 -9.42 12.77 -9.06
CA ASP A 257 -10.75 12.14 -9.17
C ASP A 257 -11.71 12.81 -8.18
N ARG A 258 -12.27 13.94 -8.58
CA ARG A 258 -13.00 14.86 -7.67
C ARG A 258 -14.19 14.20 -6.97
N ALA A 259 -14.85 13.27 -7.64
CA ALA A 259 -16.04 12.59 -7.13
C ALA A 259 -15.76 11.15 -6.68
N LEU A 260 -14.51 10.68 -6.75
CA LEU A 260 -14.09 9.31 -6.43
C LEU A 260 -14.84 8.21 -7.21
N ASN A 261 -15.18 8.50 -8.46
CA ASN A 261 -15.91 7.59 -9.33
C ASN A 261 -15.49 7.63 -10.81
N ASP A 262 -14.46 8.38 -11.16
CA ASP A 262 -13.94 8.46 -12.52
C ASP A 262 -13.27 7.14 -12.94
N SER A 263 -13.32 6.82 -14.24
CA SER A 263 -12.56 5.73 -14.82
C SER A 263 -11.06 6.02 -14.82
N ALA A 264 -10.23 4.96 -14.90
CA ALA A 264 -8.78 5.10 -15.05
C ALA A 264 -8.41 6.00 -16.23
N GLU A 265 -9.07 5.79 -17.35
CA GLU A 265 -8.90 6.54 -18.59
C GLU A 265 -9.14 8.05 -18.41
N THR A 266 -10.26 8.40 -17.75
CA THR A 266 -10.63 9.80 -17.46
C THR A 266 -9.57 10.46 -16.55
N ILE A 267 -9.11 9.76 -15.52
CA ILE A 267 -8.08 10.25 -14.60
C ILE A 267 -6.75 10.47 -15.33
N LEU A 268 -6.33 9.53 -16.17
CA LEU A 268 -5.10 9.61 -16.95
C LEU A 268 -5.15 10.75 -17.97
N GLN A 269 -6.27 10.89 -18.68
CA GLN A 269 -6.47 11.98 -19.65
C GLN A 269 -6.39 13.34 -18.96
N ARG A 270 -7.13 13.54 -17.87
CA ARG A 270 -7.10 14.78 -17.08
C ARG A 270 -5.68 15.13 -16.64
N ARG A 271 -4.96 14.15 -16.09
CA ARG A 271 -3.57 14.35 -15.68
C ARG A 271 -2.69 14.74 -16.86
N GLN A 272 -2.88 14.15 -18.03
CA GLN A 272 -2.10 14.50 -19.24
C GLN A 272 -2.37 15.94 -19.70
N GLU A 273 -3.61 16.40 -19.61
CA GLU A 273 -3.99 17.78 -19.92
C GLU A 273 -3.35 18.76 -18.94
N GLU A 274 -3.46 18.50 -17.64
CA GLU A 274 -2.82 19.30 -16.60
C GLU A 274 -1.28 19.31 -16.74
N TRP A 275 -0.67 18.18 -17.10
CA TRP A 275 0.75 18.06 -17.34
C TRP A 275 1.22 18.94 -18.51
N LYS A 276 0.44 19.03 -19.60
CA LYS A 276 0.77 19.84 -20.80
C LYS A 276 0.82 21.33 -20.48
N ILE A 277 -0.10 21.81 -19.65
CA ILE A 277 -0.22 23.25 -19.30
C ILE A 277 0.57 23.62 -18.04
N SER A 278 1.18 22.65 -17.36
CA SER A 278 1.93 22.87 -16.13
C SER A 278 3.15 23.76 -16.36
N SER A 279 3.32 24.78 -15.50
CA SER A 279 4.49 25.65 -15.46
C SER A 279 5.73 25.00 -14.83
N LEU A 280 5.58 23.78 -14.26
CA LEU A 280 6.69 23.05 -13.66
C LEU A 280 7.75 22.67 -14.71
N GLU A 281 8.98 22.52 -14.25
CA GLU A 281 10.11 22.15 -15.11
C GLU A 281 9.86 20.82 -15.85
N PRO A 282 10.23 20.71 -17.14
CA PRO A 282 10.24 19.42 -17.83
C PRO A 282 11.12 18.40 -17.11
N THR A 283 10.57 17.22 -16.82
CA THR A 283 11.27 16.14 -16.09
C THR A 283 12.57 15.72 -16.79
N SER A 284 12.67 15.90 -18.10
CA SER A 284 13.90 15.63 -18.89
C SER A 284 15.08 16.53 -18.47
N HIS A 285 14.85 17.77 -18.06
CA HIS A 285 15.92 18.68 -17.60
C HIS A 285 16.47 18.19 -16.24
N TRP A 286 15.59 17.84 -15.31
CA TRP A 286 15.97 17.22 -14.02
C TRP A 286 16.76 15.92 -14.25
N LYS A 287 16.30 15.03 -15.13
CA LYS A 287 17.02 13.79 -15.47
C LYS A 287 18.44 14.09 -15.97
N LYS A 288 18.63 15.06 -16.85
CA LYS A 288 19.95 15.44 -17.37
C LYS A 288 20.88 15.90 -16.24
N ARG A 289 20.43 16.79 -15.33
CA ARG A 289 21.23 17.26 -14.20
C ARG A 289 21.74 16.13 -13.31
N TRP A 290 20.86 15.17 -13.01
CA TRP A 290 21.18 14.07 -12.09
C TRP A 290 21.85 12.86 -12.73
N LEU A 291 21.84 12.72 -14.06
CA LEU A 291 22.63 11.71 -14.78
C LEU A 291 24.10 12.10 -14.95
N THR A 292 24.41 13.40 -14.90
CA THR A 292 25.77 13.92 -15.02
C THR A 292 26.55 13.90 -13.69
N LEU A 293 25.87 13.55 -12.58
CA LEU A 293 26.44 13.50 -11.22
C LEU A 293 26.70 12.06 -10.73
N ILE A 294 26.51 11.06 -11.59
CA ILE A 294 26.78 9.64 -11.38
C ILE A 294 27.94 9.24 -12.28
#